data_1c422e5ca5cfd909ed53bc8479abc190
#
_entry.id   1c422e5ca5cfd909ed53bc8479abc190
#
_cell.length_a   1.000
_cell.length_b   1.000
_cell.length_c   1.000
_cell.angle_alpha   90.00
_cell.angle_beta   90.00
_cell.angle_gamma   90.00
#
_symmetry.space_group_name_H-M   'P 1'
#
loop_
_entity.id
_entity.type
_entity.pdbx_description
1 polymer ?
#
loop_
_entity_poly.entity_id
_entity_poly.type
_entity_poly.pdbx_seq_one_letter_code
_entity_poly.pdbx_strand_id
1 'polypeptide(L)'
;MRRRLWPAVLALMAFAGTSQADDLLVRQLSAAAPAANPQVLTLAARAADCARKQGLLHGFQHLAVIDYSLPSTQPRLWVFDVARGRLLFQELVAHGRNTGEKIAERFSNVEGSKMSSLGLFQTTETYYGSNGYSLRLRGLDAGFNDNALSRAIVMHGAPYVSEAIAERLGRLGRSWGCPAVR
;
A
#
# COMPACT_ATOMS: atom_id res chain seq x y z
N MET A 1 -46.74 26.29 -42.48
CA MET A 1 -45.77 26.47 -41.36
C MET A 1 -45.78 25.19 -40.54
N ARG A 2 -44.76 24.33 -40.69
CA ARG A 2 -44.59 23.07 -39.90
C ARG A 2 -43.51 23.30 -38.88
N ARG A 3 -43.86 23.37 -37.61
CA ARG A 3 -42.90 23.45 -36.47
C ARG A 3 -42.28 22.07 -36.27
N ARG A 4 -40.95 21.97 -36.45
CA ARG A 4 -40.16 20.81 -36.06
C ARG A 4 -39.88 20.87 -34.55
N LEU A 5 -40.41 19.91 -33.79
CA LEU A 5 -40.05 19.67 -32.40
C LEU A 5 -38.76 18.84 -32.39
N TRP A 6 -37.71 19.38 -31.79
CA TRP A 6 -36.51 18.62 -31.48
C TRP A 6 -36.70 17.91 -30.12
N PRO A 7 -36.38 16.63 -30.02
CA PRO A 7 -36.40 15.95 -28.73
C PRO A 7 -35.20 16.43 -27.91
N ALA A 8 -35.45 16.91 -26.70
CA ALA A 8 -34.42 17.18 -25.71
C ALA A 8 -33.84 15.83 -25.23
N VAL A 9 -32.60 15.57 -25.58
CA VAL A 9 -31.83 14.44 -25.05
C VAL A 9 -31.40 14.81 -23.62
N LEU A 10 -32.06 14.23 -22.64
CA LEU A 10 -31.66 14.31 -21.24
C LEU A 10 -30.44 13.41 -21.03
N ALA A 11 -29.25 13.98 -20.98
CA ALA A 11 -28.04 13.27 -20.60
C ALA A 11 -28.11 12.97 -19.09
N LEU A 12 -28.44 11.73 -18.73
CA LEU A 12 -28.25 11.23 -17.37
C LEU A 12 -26.74 11.14 -17.10
N MET A 13 -26.20 12.10 -16.36
CA MET A 13 -24.88 11.96 -15.75
C MET A 13 -25.00 10.92 -14.62
N ALA A 14 -24.57 9.70 -14.89
CA ALA A 14 -24.37 8.71 -13.87
C ALA A 14 -23.17 9.15 -13.00
N PHE A 15 -23.44 9.77 -11.86
CA PHE A 15 -22.46 9.89 -10.79
C PHE A 15 -22.12 8.45 -10.36
N ALA A 16 -20.91 8.01 -10.63
CA ALA A 16 -20.37 6.79 -10.04
C ALA A 16 -20.30 7.01 -8.52
N GLY A 17 -21.35 6.63 -7.80
CA GLY A 17 -21.38 6.68 -6.35
C GLY A 17 -20.30 5.74 -5.80
N THR A 18 -19.45 6.22 -4.91
CA THR A 18 -18.61 5.37 -4.06
C THR A 18 -19.49 4.35 -3.36
N SER A 19 -19.09 3.07 -3.36
CA SER A 19 -19.94 2.06 -2.73
C SER A 19 -19.98 2.33 -1.22
N GLN A 20 -21.13 2.10 -0.59
CA GLN A 20 -21.34 2.32 0.85
C GLN A 20 -20.36 1.49 1.70
N ALA A 21 -19.85 0.38 1.17
CA ALA A 21 -18.85 -0.47 1.77
C ALA A 21 -17.45 0.19 1.78
N ASP A 22 -17.10 0.94 0.72
CA ASP A 22 -15.81 1.66 0.64
C ASP A 22 -15.75 2.76 1.71
N ASP A 23 -16.85 3.50 1.87
CA ASP A 23 -16.95 4.55 2.88
C ASP A 23 -16.88 3.99 4.32
N LEU A 24 -17.42 2.80 4.55
CA LEU A 24 -17.33 2.15 5.86
C LEU A 24 -15.90 1.75 6.19
N LEU A 25 -15.19 1.10 5.26
CA LEU A 25 -13.80 0.69 5.47
C LEU A 25 -12.91 1.92 5.71
N VAL A 26 -13.05 2.98 4.90
CA VAL A 26 -12.29 4.23 5.09
C VAL A 26 -12.50 4.81 6.49
N ARG A 27 -13.76 4.89 6.96
CA ARG A 27 -14.07 5.40 8.31
C ARG A 27 -13.45 4.53 9.41
N GLN A 28 -13.51 3.20 9.27
CA GLN A 28 -12.91 2.27 10.23
C GLN A 28 -11.39 2.45 10.31
N LEU A 29 -10.69 2.50 9.17
CA LEU A 29 -9.24 2.71 9.12
C LEU A 29 -8.85 4.06 9.73
N SER A 30 -9.57 5.14 9.38
CA SER A 30 -9.30 6.49 9.88
C SER A 30 -9.55 6.61 11.39
N ALA A 31 -10.60 5.96 11.90
CA ALA A 31 -10.87 5.93 13.35
C ALA A 31 -9.80 5.13 14.11
N ALA A 32 -9.32 4.01 13.53
CA ALA A 32 -8.32 3.16 14.15
C ALA A 32 -6.89 3.75 14.10
N ALA A 33 -6.59 4.61 13.13
CA ALA A 33 -5.28 5.24 12.95
C ALA A 33 -5.41 6.76 12.67
N PRO A 34 -5.81 7.57 13.67
CA PRO A 34 -6.06 9.00 13.48
C PRO A 34 -4.81 9.81 13.10
N ALA A 35 -3.61 9.27 13.34
CA ALA A 35 -2.34 9.88 12.95
C ALA A 35 -1.95 9.59 11.49
N ALA A 36 -2.61 8.64 10.83
CA ALA A 36 -2.35 8.33 9.43
C ALA A 36 -3.02 9.35 8.49
N ASN A 37 -2.40 9.61 7.35
CA ASN A 37 -2.99 10.49 6.34
C ASN A 37 -4.31 9.89 5.81
N PRO A 38 -5.46 10.57 5.97
CA PRO A 38 -6.76 10.03 5.56
C PRO A 38 -6.87 9.81 4.04
N GLN A 39 -6.13 10.56 3.23
CA GLN A 39 -6.08 10.34 1.78
C GLN A 39 -5.38 9.02 1.44
N VAL A 40 -4.29 8.69 2.14
CA VAL A 40 -3.58 7.42 1.96
C VAL A 40 -4.45 6.24 2.38
N LEU A 41 -5.15 6.34 3.51
CA LEU A 41 -6.10 5.31 3.95
C LEU A 41 -7.26 5.14 2.96
N THR A 42 -7.77 6.24 2.40
CA THR A 42 -8.81 6.21 1.37
C THR A 42 -8.33 5.50 0.11
N LEU A 43 -7.13 5.82 -0.37
CA LEU A 43 -6.53 5.15 -1.54
C LEU A 43 -6.34 3.66 -1.30
N ALA A 44 -5.82 3.27 -0.13
CA ALA A 44 -5.62 1.86 0.24
C ALA A 44 -6.95 1.09 0.29
N ALA A 45 -7.99 1.65 0.91
CA ALA A 45 -9.31 1.04 0.98
C ALA A 45 -9.93 0.85 -0.42
N ARG A 46 -9.87 1.87 -1.26
CA ARG A 46 -10.38 1.83 -2.63
C ARG A 46 -9.63 0.85 -3.51
N ALA A 47 -8.29 0.79 -3.40
CA ALA A 47 -7.49 -0.18 -4.15
C ALA A 47 -7.86 -1.62 -3.77
N ALA A 48 -8.00 -1.90 -2.47
CA ALA A 48 -8.38 -3.22 -1.97
C ALA A 48 -9.80 -3.62 -2.43
N ASP A 49 -10.77 -2.70 -2.38
CA ASP A 49 -12.14 -2.96 -2.85
C ASP A 49 -12.19 -3.16 -4.37
N CYS A 50 -11.46 -2.35 -5.13
CA CYS A 50 -11.34 -2.50 -6.59
C CYS A 50 -10.80 -3.88 -6.95
N ALA A 51 -9.71 -4.33 -6.32
CA ALA A 51 -9.14 -5.64 -6.55
C ALA A 51 -10.12 -6.78 -6.18
N ARG A 52 -10.90 -6.61 -5.10
CA ARG A 52 -11.95 -7.56 -4.72
C ARG A 52 -13.06 -7.61 -5.77
N LYS A 53 -13.54 -6.47 -6.27
CA LYS A 53 -14.57 -6.39 -7.34
C LYS A 53 -14.08 -7.01 -8.65
N GLN A 54 -12.79 -6.93 -8.94
CA GLN A 54 -12.17 -7.55 -10.12
C GLN A 54 -11.85 -9.04 -9.94
N GLY A 55 -12.13 -9.62 -8.78
CA GLY A 55 -11.83 -11.03 -8.48
C GLY A 55 -10.34 -11.31 -8.25
N LEU A 56 -9.50 -10.28 -8.12
CA LEU A 56 -8.06 -10.44 -7.82
C LEU A 56 -7.82 -10.80 -6.34
N LEU A 57 -8.75 -10.44 -5.46
CA LEU A 57 -8.76 -10.79 -4.04
C LEU A 57 -10.11 -11.43 -3.69
N HIS A 58 -10.09 -12.59 -3.04
CA HIS A 58 -11.31 -13.28 -2.58
C HIS A 58 -11.81 -12.82 -1.20
N GLY A 59 -11.13 -11.87 -0.60
CA GLY A 59 -11.37 -11.32 0.71
C GLY A 59 -10.04 -11.16 1.46
N PHE A 60 -10.03 -10.35 2.49
CA PHE A 60 -8.86 -10.15 3.34
C PHE A 60 -9.30 -9.82 4.77
N GLN A 61 -8.56 -10.36 5.73
CA GLN A 61 -8.76 -10.10 7.16
C GLN A 61 -7.88 -8.95 7.65
N HIS A 62 -6.73 -8.77 7.02
CA HIS A 62 -5.76 -7.76 7.38
C HIS A 62 -5.43 -6.88 6.19
N LEU A 63 -5.22 -5.59 6.46
CA LEU A 63 -4.74 -4.61 5.49
C LEU A 63 -3.50 -3.93 6.07
N ALA A 64 -2.40 -4.00 5.35
CA ALA A 64 -1.20 -3.23 5.67
C ALA A 64 -1.11 -2.02 4.73
N VAL A 65 -0.87 -0.84 5.28
CA VAL A 65 -0.74 0.42 4.54
C VAL A 65 0.61 1.04 4.85
N ILE A 66 1.40 1.32 3.83
CA ILE A 66 2.68 2.02 3.96
C ILE A 66 2.56 3.38 3.28
N ASP A 67 2.78 4.44 4.05
CA ASP A 67 2.84 5.81 3.53
C ASP A 67 4.30 6.20 3.26
N TYR A 68 4.75 6.01 2.04
CA TYR A 68 6.10 6.37 1.63
C TYR A 68 6.33 7.88 1.45
N SER A 69 5.31 8.73 1.58
CA SER A 69 5.48 10.19 1.64
C SER A 69 6.10 10.65 2.96
N LEU A 70 5.97 9.83 4.01
CA LEU A 70 6.57 10.10 5.30
C LEU A 70 8.06 9.70 5.34
N PRO A 71 8.88 10.40 6.15
CA PRO A 71 10.27 10.03 6.34
C PRO A 71 10.41 8.65 7.00
N SER A 72 11.48 7.92 6.64
CA SER A 72 11.73 6.58 7.19
C SER A 72 11.97 6.54 8.70
N THR A 73 12.25 7.69 9.31
CA THR A 73 12.43 7.85 10.76
C THR A 73 11.13 7.94 11.54
N GLN A 74 9.99 7.95 10.86
CA GLN A 74 8.66 7.96 11.48
C GLN A 74 7.94 6.64 11.23
N PRO A 75 7.09 6.18 12.16
CA PRO A 75 6.17 5.09 11.90
C PRO A 75 5.29 5.45 10.70
N ARG A 76 5.34 4.64 9.64
CA ARG A 76 4.65 4.86 8.38
C ARG A 76 4.08 3.59 7.76
N LEU A 77 4.07 2.50 8.53
CA LEU A 77 3.37 1.25 8.26
C LEU A 77 2.29 1.07 9.32
N TRP A 78 1.06 0.88 8.89
CA TRP A 78 -0.08 0.50 9.72
C TRP A 78 -0.62 -0.84 9.27
N VAL A 79 -0.89 -1.73 10.21
CA VAL A 79 -1.51 -3.03 9.95
C VAL A 79 -2.83 -3.09 10.69
N PHE A 80 -3.91 -3.32 9.96
CA PHE A 80 -5.27 -3.33 10.48
C PHE A 80 -5.86 -4.75 10.47
N ASP A 81 -6.61 -5.09 11.51
CA ASP A 81 -7.62 -6.14 11.51
C ASP A 81 -8.91 -5.51 10.95
N VAL A 82 -9.20 -5.79 9.69
CA VAL A 82 -10.33 -5.18 8.99
C VAL A 82 -11.66 -5.67 9.54
N ALA A 83 -11.74 -6.96 9.91
CA ALA A 83 -12.97 -7.55 10.43
C ALA A 83 -13.37 -6.94 11.78
N ARG A 84 -12.38 -6.55 12.61
CA ARG A 84 -12.61 -5.95 13.92
C ARG A 84 -12.47 -4.42 13.92
N GLY A 85 -12.11 -3.80 12.80
CA GLY A 85 -11.94 -2.35 12.66
C GLY A 85 -10.87 -1.77 13.59
N ARG A 86 -9.80 -2.50 13.87
CA ARG A 86 -8.76 -2.07 14.82
C ARG A 86 -7.36 -2.08 14.23
N LEU A 87 -6.53 -1.16 14.70
CA LEU A 87 -5.09 -1.15 14.43
C LEU A 87 -4.41 -2.26 15.23
N LEU A 88 -3.58 -3.07 14.56
CA LEU A 88 -2.76 -4.11 15.18
C LEU A 88 -1.33 -3.61 15.40
N PHE A 89 -0.74 -2.95 14.40
CA PHE A 89 0.64 -2.46 14.45
C PHE A 89 0.76 -1.11 13.77
N GLN A 90 1.62 -0.27 14.34
CA GLN A 90 2.13 0.97 13.73
C GLN A 90 3.64 0.93 13.85
N GLU A 91 4.34 0.87 12.71
CA GLU A 91 5.75 0.50 12.68
C GLU A 91 6.59 1.35 11.75
N LEU A 92 7.90 1.37 12.05
CA LEU A 92 8.92 1.82 11.12
C LEU A 92 9.01 0.82 9.95
N VAL A 93 9.21 1.33 8.74
CA VAL A 93 9.48 0.48 7.57
C VAL A 93 10.52 1.14 6.66
N ALA A 94 11.53 0.36 6.28
CA ALA A 94 12.54 0.80 5.31
C ALA A 94 12.05 0.59 3.86
N HIS A 95 12.63 1.35 2.95
CA HIS A 95 12.44 1.22 1.51
C HIS A 95 13.75 0.80 0.81
N GLY A 96 13.68 0.59 -0.50
CA GLY A 96 14.82 0.21 -1.34
C GLY A 96 15.89 1.31 -1.42
N ARG A 97 17.16 0.91 -1.46
CA ARG A 97 18.30 1.84 -1.41
C ARG A 97 18.32 2.87 -2.53
N ASN A 98 17.79 2.55 -3.69
CA ASN A 98 17.70 3.47 -4.82
C ASN A 98 16.35 4.21 -4.89
N THR A 99 15.44 3.96 -3.94
CA THR A 99 14.17 4.67 -3.79
C THR A 99 14.38 6.08 -3.25
N GLY A 100 15.36 6.28 -2.39
CA GLY A 100 15.71 7.56 -1.76
C GLY A 100 16.56 7.35 -0.51
N GLU A 101 16.83 8.42 0.20
CA GLU A 101 17.59 8.40 1.46
C GLU A 101 16.62 8.30 2.66
N LYS A 102 16.22 9.43 3.21
CA LYS A 102 15.25 9.54 4.31
C LYS A 102 13.82 9.46 3.82
N ILE A 103 13.56 10.07 2.67
CA ILE A 103 12.27 10.10 1.97
C ILE A 103 12.34 9.16 0.77
N ALA A 104 11.24 8.50 0.47
CA ALA A 104 11.09 7.72 -0.75
C ALA A 104 10.67 8.66 -1.89
N GLU A 105 11.47 8.73 -2.95
CA GLU A 105 11.29 9.69 -4.05
C GLU A 105 11.08 9.00 -5.39
N ARG A 106 11.64 7.79 -5.57
CA ARG A 106 11.63 7.05 -6.82
C ARG A 106 11.21 5.61 -6.61
N PHE A 107 10.42 5.10 -7.52
CA PHE A 107 9.89 3.75 -7.47
C PHE A 107 10.09 3.04 -8.80
N SER A 108 10.16 1.72 -8.80
CA SER A 108 10.40 0.96 -10.02
C SER A 108 9.89 -0.46 -9.91
N ASN A 109 9.41 -0.98 -11.04
CA ASN A 109 9.05 -2.38 -11.22
C ASN A 109 10.14 -3.18 -11.97
N VAL A 110 11.26 -2.53 -12.30
CA VAL A 110 12.36 -3.14 -13.07
C VAL A 110 13.23 -4.00 -12.16
N GLU A 111 13.57 -5.20 -12.63
CA GLU A 111 14.49 -6.12 -11.95
C GLU A 111 15.87 -5.47 -11.76
N GLY A 112 16.51 -5.73 -10.62
CA GLY A 112 17.82 -5.16 -10.30
C GLY A 112 17.84 -3.67 -9.95
N SER A 113 16.71 -2.95 -10.09
CA SER A 113 16.62 -1.50 -9.79
C SER A 113 16.95 -1.14 -8.34
N LYS A 114 16.80 -2.09 -7.41
CA LYS A 114 16.93 -1.88 -5.95
C LYS A 114 16.00 -0.76 -5.43
N MET A 115 14.91 -0.52 -6.14
CA MET A 115 13.84 0.40 -5.77
C MET A 115 12.62 -0.36 -5.26
N SER A 116 11.91 0.23 -4.31
CA SER A 116 10.56 -0.24 -3.95
C SER A 116 9.59 0.00 -5.10
N SER A 117 8.53 -0.78 -5.16
CA SER A 117 7.41 -0.57 -6.07
C SER A 117 6.23 0.01 -5.31
N LEU A 118 5.39 0.80 -5.98
CA LEU A 118 4.11 1.28 -5.46
C LEU A 118 2.98 0.36 -5.90
N GLY A 119 1.84 0.49 -5.23
CA GLY A 119 0.59 -0.15 -5.61
C GLY A 119 0.12 -1.19 -4.59
N LEU A 120 -0.87 -1.97 -5.01
CA LEU A 120 -1.49 -3.00 -4.19
C LEU A 120 -0.74 -4.33 -4.32
N PHE A 121 -0.50 -4.96 -3.19
CA PHE A 121 0.13 -6.28 -3.12
C PHE A 121 -0.79 -7.26 -2.38
N GLN A 122 -0.80 -8.49 -2.82
CA GLN A 122 -1.30 -9.60 -2.06
C GLN A 122 -0.14 -10.28 -1.32
N THR A 123 -0.30 -10.49 -0.03
CA THR A 123 0.60 -11.37 0.73
C THR A 123 0.30 -12.82 0.36
N THR A 124 1.35 -13.63 0.20
CA THR A 124 1.21 -15.05 -0.13
C THR A 124 1.81 -15.91 0.98
N GLU A 125 2.76 -16.78 0.70
CA GLU A 125 3.34 -17.65 1.71
C GLU A 125 4.46 -16.98 2.51
N THR A 126 4.64 -17.45 3.73
CA THR A 126 5.81 -17.15 4.56
C THR A 126 6.89 -18.21 4.38
N TYR A 127 8.15 -17.83 4.53
CA TYR A 127 9.29 -18.74 4.46
C TYR A 127 10.47 -18.24 5.29
N TYR A 128 11.41 -19.11 5.58
CA TYR A 128 12.71 -18.75 6.13
C TYR A 128 13.75 -18.68 5.02
N GLY A 129 14.36 -17.51 4.83
CA GLY A 129 15.39 -17.26 3.82
C GLY A 129 16.60 -16.53 4.40
N SER A 130 17.42 -15.94 3.53
CA SER A 130 18.62 -15.18 3.93
C SER A 130 18.32 -13.96 4.84
N ASN A 131 17.10 -13.42 4.76
CA ASN A 131 16.64 -12.33 5.61
C ASN A 131 15.83 -12.83 6.82
N GLY A 132 15.89 -14.12 7.17
CA GLY A 132 15.09 -14.73 8.21
C GLY A 132 13.65 -14.98 7.78
N TYR A 133 12.71 -14.89 8.74
CA TYR A 133 11.29 -15.07 8.48
C TYR A 133 10.76 -13.96 7.57
N SER A 134 10.21 -14.32 6.45
CA SER A 134 9.85 -13.43 5.36
C SER A 134 8.47 -13.76 4.79
N LEU A 135 7.75 -12.74 4.30
CA LEU A 135 6.43 -12.84 3.71
C LEU A 135 6.50 -12.39 2.25
N ARG A 136 6.17 -13.27 1.30
CA ARG A 136 6.18 -12.96 -0.13
C ARG A 136 5.05 -12.00 -0.50
N LEU A 137 5.35 -11.10 -1.43
CA LEU A 137 4.43 -10.10 -1.94
C LEU A 137 4.22 -10.32 -3.44
N ARG A 138 2.97 -10.56 -3.84
CA ARG A 138 2.55 -10.58 -5.24
C ARG A 138 1.95 -9.22 -5.59
N GLY A 139 2.50 -8.51 -6.56
CA GLY A 139 1.96 -7.26 -7.07
C GLY A 139 0.70 -7.50 -7.89
N LEU A 140 -0.30 -6.61 -7.74
CA LEU A 140 -1.58 -6.71 -8.43
C LEU A 140 -1.78 -5.63 -9.50
N ASP A 141 -0.86 -4.66 -9.60
CA ASP A 141 -0.96 -3.54 -10.52
C ASP A 141 0.02 -3.71 -11.70
N ALA A 142 -0.54 -4.04 -12.86
CA ALA A 142 0.23 -4.28 -14.08
C ALA A 142 1.10 -3.07 -14.46
N GLY A 143 2.38 -3.31 -14.74
CA GLY A 143 3.37 -2.28 -15.07
C GLY A 143 3.94 -1.52 -13.86
N PHE A 144 3.33 -1.61 -12.68
CA PHE A 144 3.76 -0.89 -11.46
C PHE A 144 4.44 -1.79 -10.43
N ASN A 145 3.91 -3.01 -10.21
CA ASN A 145 4.45 -3.93 -9.22
C ASN A 145 4.27 -5.42 -9.57
N ASP A 146 3.72 -5.74 -10.72
CA ASP A 146 3.45 -7.12 -11.17
C ASP A 146 4.73 -7.98 -11.27
N ASN A 147 5.92 -7.39 -11.35
CA ASN A 147 7.20 -8.09 -11.26
C ASN A 147 7.65 -8.38 -9.81
N ALA A 148 6.84 -8.08 -8.79
CA ALA A 148 7.27 -8.22 -7.40
C ALA A 148 7.75 -9.62 -7.04
N LEU A 149 7.05 -10.68 -7.49
CA LEU A 149 7.45 -12.07 -7.24
C LEU A 149 8.78 -12.42 -7.91
N SER A 150 8.96 -12.11 -9.19
CA SER A 150 10.20 -12.36 -9.94
C SER A 150 11.38 -11.57 -9.37
N ARG A 151 11.12 -10.37 -8.88
CA ARG A 151 12.09 -9.51 -8.19
C ARG A 151 12.38 -9.94 -6.75
N ALA A 152 11.75 -11.01 -6.26
CA ALA A 152 11.84 -11.48 -4.88
C ALA A 152 11.51 -10.38 -3.83
N ILE A 153 10.52 -9.54 -4.11
CA ILE A 153 10.05 -8.54 -3.15
C ILE A 153 9.26 -9.23 -2.04
N VAL A 154 9.72 -9.03 -0.81
CA VAL A 154 9.16 -9.63 0.39
C VAL A 154 9.12 -8.62 1.53
N MET A 155 8.21 -8.81 2.48
CA MET A 155 8.31 -8.15 3.77
C MET A 155 9.16 -9.02 4.69
N HIS A 156 10.17 -8.44 5.34
CA HIS A 156 11.10 -9.17 6.21
C HIS A 156 11.62 -8.31 7.36
N GLY A 157 12.09 -8.94 8.43
CA GLY A 157 12.80 -8.26 9.51
C GLY A 157 14.19 -7.80 9.07
N ALA A 158 14.68 -6.70 9.64
CA ALA A 158 16.03 -6.24 9.36
C ALA A 158 16.62 -5.44 10.54
N PRO A 159 17.87 -5.73 10.96
CA PRO A 159 18.49 -5.05 12.09
C PRO A 159 18.76 -3.55 11.83
N TYR A 160 18.73 -3.12 10.58
CA TYR A 160 18.86 -1.72 10.19
C TYR A 160 17.53 -0.93 10.27
N VAL A 161 16.45 -1.55 10.76
CA VAL A 161 15.17 -0.91 11.04
C VAL A 161 14.97 -0.84 12.54
N SER A 162 15.41 0.26 13.13
CA SER A 162 15.24 0.53 14.56
C SER A 162 15.29 2.03 14.83
N GLU A 163 14.74 2.44 15.95
CA GLU A 163 14.79 3.83 16.43
C GLU A 163 16.24 4.28 16.61
N ALA A 164 17.09 3.45 17.20
CA ALA A 164 18.51 3.76 17.39
C ALA A 164 19.26 4.02 16.06
N ILE A 165 18.94 3.28 15.00
CA ILE A 165 19.48 3.54 13.66
C ILE A 165 18.92 4.85 13.09
N ALA A 166 17.61 5.09 13.24
CA ALA A 166 16.95 6.31 12.79
C ALA A 166 17.54 7.56 13.45
N GLU A 167 17.78 7.52 14.76
CA GLU A 167 18.40 8.60 15.51
C GLU A 167 19.86 8.84 15.09
N ARG A 168 20.66 7.76 15.00
CA ARG A 168 22.09 7.84 14.68
C ARG A 168 22.36 8.33 13.27
N LEU A 169 21.57 7.89 12.27
CA LEU A 169 21.81 8.16 10.85
C LEU A 169 20.89 9.21 10.25
N GLY A 170 19.88 9.69 11.01
CA GLY A 170 18.83 10.56 10.47
C GLY A 170 17.90 9.86 9.46
N ARG A 171 18.03 8.54 9.31
CA ARG A 171 17.22 7.67 8.46
C ARG A 171 17.35 6.20 8.87
N LEU A 172 16.49 5.33 8.38
CA LEU A 172 16.70 3.88 8.48
C LEU A 172 17.78 3.38 7.50
N GLY A 173 18.23 2.14 7.68
CA GLY A 173 18.88 1.41 6.60
C GLY A 173 17.94 1.20 5.42
N ARG A 174 18.43 0.58 4.35
CA ARG A 174 17.69 0.45 3.09
C ARG A 174 17.88 -0.96 2.53
N SER A 175 16.78 -1.50 2.01
CA SER A 175 16.73 -2.82 1.36
C SER A 175 17.15 -2.75 -0.12
N TRP A 176 16.95 -3.85 -0.84
CA TRP A 176 17.05 -3.90 -2.31
C TRP A 176 15.69 -3.78 -3.00
N GLY A 177 14.71 -3.17 -2.33
CA GLY A 177 13.36 -2.92 -2.82
C GLY A 177 12.26 -3.38 -1.87
N CYS A 178 12.59 -4.31 -0.98
CA CYS A 178 11.65 -4.88 0.00
C CYS A 178 11.17 -3.85 1.02
N PRO A 179 9.93 -3.90 1.50
CA PRO A 179 9.54 -3.28 2.75
C PRO A 179 10.17 -4.08 3.91
N ALA A 180 11.19 -3.52 4.56
CA ALA A 180 11.83 -4.16 5.70
C ALA A 180 11.33 -3.54 7.01
N VAL A 181 11.05 -4.37 8.02
CA VAL A 181 10.51 -4.02 9.33
C VAL A 181 11.47 -4.38 10.46
N ARG A 182 11.09 -4.09 11.72
CA ARG A 182 11.85 -4.53 12.91
C ARG A 182 11.84 -6.04 13.05
#